data_ba93b513615086118bcd563e6b39d8cc
#
_entry.id   ba93b513615086118bcd563e6b39d8cc
#
_cell.length_a   1.000
_cell.length_b   1.000
_cell.length_c   1.000
_cell.angle_alpha   90.00
_cell.angle_beta   90.00
_cell.angle_gamma   90.00
#
_symmetry.space_group_name_H-M   'P 1'
#
loop_
_entity.id
_entity.type
_entity.pdbx_description
1 polymer ?
#
loop_
_entity_poly.entity_id
_entity_poly.type
_entity_poly.pdbx_seq_one_letter_code
_entity_poly.pdbx_strand_id
1 'polypeptide(L)'
;MGGIEDYIKWRGDLTFEQSAFNEVDNLVLSQIAYVDFKNIIPAAGSKEKITLRQAAHDFFDLNDEEELQKVTSFIREAPFFMRIAAESRRFGDIVLSDYADVTDDHEEKQFAAFCAELPDDTYYIAFRGTDDTIIGWKEDFNMGVMMPVPSQLEAVEYVNTVMRWKRGKLRLGGHSKGGNLAIYAAVFAKPSIQ
;
A
#
# COMPACT_ATOMS: atom_id res chain seq x y z
N MET A 1 4.06 24.76 -7.76
CA MET A 1 4.62 23.88 -6.74
C MET A 1 4.49 22.47 -7.30
N GLY A 2 5.60 21.71 -7.44
CA GLY A 2 5.53 20.35 -8.00
C GLY A 2 4.81 19.39 -7.06
N GLY A 3 3.95 18.53 -7.60
CA GLY A 3 3.26 17.49 -6.86
C GLY A 3 3.89 16.10 -7.06
N ILE A 4 3.35 15.09 -6.40
CA ILE A 4 3.80 13.69 -6.54
C ILE A 4 3.65 13.18 -7.98
N GLU A 5 2.64 13.63 -8.73
CA GLU A 5 2.48 13.31 -10.15
C GLU A 5 3.60 13.89 -11.00
N ASP A 6 4.05 15.12 -10.68
CA ASP A 6 5.15 15.76 -11.40
C ASP A 6 6.44 14.96 -11.21
N TYR A 7 6.62 14.35 -10.03
CA TYR A 7 7.74 13.45 -9.80
C TYR A 7 7.69 12.24 -10.73
N ILE A 8 6.55 11.58 -10.86
CA ILE A 8 6.40 10.42 -11.75
C ILE A 8 6.63 10.82 -13.22
N LYS A 9 6.05 11.94 -13.64
CA LYS A 9 6.23 12.47 -15.01
C LYS A 9 7.68 12.83 -15.32
N TRP A 10 8.41 13.31 -14.33
CA TRP A 10 9.80 13.78 -14.50
C TRP A 10 10.85 12.69 -14.25
N ARG A 11 10.59 11.76 -13.30
CA ARG A 11 11.55 10.73 -12.85
C ARG A 11 11.08 9.31 -13.11
N GLY A 12 9.89 9.12 -13.64
CA GLY A 12 9.32 7.81 -13.94
C GLY A 12 10.01 7.06 -15.08
N ASP A 13 10.90 7.72 -15.84
CA ASP A 13 11.76 7.14 -16.86
C ASP A 13 12.99 6.42 -16.28
N LEU A 14 13.37 6.72 -15.04
CA LEU A 14 14.54 6.14 -14.37
C LEU A 14 14.18 4.86 -13.61
N THR A 15 14.89 3.78 -13.91
CA THR A 15 14.77 2.54 -13.13
C THR A 15 15.37 2.69 -11.73
N PHE A 16 15.07 1.74 -10.82
CA PHE A 16 15.67 1.70 -9.48
C PHE A 16 17.19 1.44 -9.51
N GLU A 17 17.72 0.83 -10.59
CA GLU A 17 19.16 0.70 -10.81
C GLU A 17 19.83 2.06 -11.14
N GLN A 18 19.13 2.89 -11.93
CA GLN A 18 19.63 4.22 -12.32
C GLN A 18 19.51 5.24 -11.21
N SER A 19 18.46 5.12 -10.40
CA SER A 19 18.21 5.99 -9.25
C SER A 19 17.57 5.15 -8.14
N ALA A 20 18.30 4.91 -7.06
CA ALA A 20 17.86 4.09 -5.93
C ALA A 20 16.50 4.56 -5.37
N PHE A 21 15.80 3.63 -4.70
CA PHE A 21 14.54 3.92 -4.00
C PHE A 21 14.74 5.06 -2.99
N ASN A 22 13.81 6.02 -2.97
CA ASN A 22 13.86 7.20 -2.13
C ASN A 22 12.51 7.50 -1.45
N GLU A 23 12.44 8.55 -0.66
CA GLU A 23 11.27 8.92 0.13
C GLU A 23 10.05 9.30 -0.74
N VAL A 24 10.27 9.80 -1.95
CA VAL A 24 9.16 10.13 -2.86
C VAL A 24 8.58 8.85 -3.47
N ASP A 25 9.40 7.84 -3.74
CA ASP A 25 8.90 6.51 -4.14
C ASP A 25 8.06 5.87 -3.03
N ASN A 26 8.49 6.02 -1.77
CA ASN A 26 7.69 5.62 -0.61
C ASN A 26 6.33 6.32 -0.60
N LEU A 27 6.29 7.62 -0.87
CA LEU A 27 5.04 8.38 -0.91
C LEU A 27 4.14 7.90 -2.08
N VAL A 28 4.73 7.61 -3.25
CA VAL A 28 4.00 7.03 -4.40
C VAL A 28 3.30 5.72 -4.01
N LEU A 29 4.04 4.77 -3.44
CA LEU A 29 3.49 3.47 -3.04
C LEU A 29 2.48 3.60 -1.89
N SER A 30 2.69 4.52 -0.96
CA SER A 30 1.74 4.83 0.11
C SER A 30 0.42 5.39 -0.41
N GLN A 31 0.47 6.19 -1.48
CA GLN A 31 -0.74 6.71 -2.13
C GLN A 31 -1.49 5.61 -2.90
N ILE A 32 -0.77 4.71 -3.56
CA ILE A 32 -1.37 3.56 -4.26
C ILE A 32 -2.08 2.62 -3.29
N ALA A 33 -1.67 2.56 -2.01
CA ALA A 33 -2.32 1.73 -1.00
C ALA A 33 -3.79 2.09 -0.71
N TYR A 34 -4.26 3.25 -1.17
CA TYR A 34 -5.67 3.65 -1.06
C TYR A 34 -6.57 3.03 -2.14
N VAL A 35 -6.01 2.40 -3.17
CA VAL A 35 -6.79 1.68 -4.18
C VAL A 35 -7.34 0.38 -3.58
N ASP A 36 -8.61 0.10 -3.83
CA ASP A 36 -9.19 -1.21 -3.49
C ASP A 36 -8.75 -2.25 -4.54
N PHE A 37 -7.80 -3.09 -4.15
CA PHE A 37 -7.26 -4.17 -5.00
C PHE A 37 -7.94 -5.52 -4.76
N LYS A 38 -9.11 -5.54 -4.16
CA LYS A 38 -9.86 -6.78 -3.93
C LYS A 38 -10.10 -7.52 -5.26
N ASN A 39 -9.75 -8.81 -5.30
CA ASN A 39 -9.81 -9.68 -6.49
C ASN A 39 -8.85 -9.28 -7.64
N ILE A 40 -7.91 -8.38 -7.42
CA ILE A 40 -6.90 -7.93 -8.39
C ILE A 40 -5.52 -8.39 -7.91
N ILE A 41 -5.05 -7.89 -6.77
CA ILE A 41 -3.81 -8.39 -6.19
C ILE A 41 -4.11 -9.70 -5.44
N PRO A 42 -3.30 -10.77 -5.67
CA PRO A 42 -3.48 -12.04 -4.97
C PRO A 42 -3.43 -11.87 -3.44
N ALA A 43 -4.35 -12.56 -2.75
CA ALA A 43 -4.46 -12.48 -1.30
C ALA A 43 -3.22 -13.00 -0.58
N ALA A 44 -3.04 -12.57 0.66
CA ALA A 44 -1.95 -13.01 1.53
C ALA A 44 -1.90 -14.55 1.63
N GLY A 45 -0.69 -15.11 1.42
CA GLY A 45 -0.46 -16.54 1.39
C GLY A 45 -0.66 -17.23 0.03
N SER A 46 -1.12 -16.52 -1.01
CA SER A 46 -1.06 -17.00 -2.39
C SER A 46 0.38 -17.04 -2.89
N LYS A 47 0.63 -17.93 -3.88
CA LYS A 47 1.90 -17.94 -4.62
C LYS A 47 1.87 -17.05 -5.86
N GLU A 48 0.69 -16.60 -6.23
CA GLU A 48 0.48 -15.77 -7.39
C GLU A 48 0.96 -14.34 -7.13
N LYS A 49 1.34 -13.67 -8.19
CA LYS A 49 1.83 -12.28 -8.18
C LYS A 49 1.33 -11.57 -9.42
N ILE A 50 1.25 -10.25 -9.36
CA ILE A 50 0.82 -9.41 -10.47
C ILE A 50 1.72 -8.17 -10.54
N THR A 51 2.01 -7.64 -11.74
CA THR A 51 2.70 -6.35 -11.84
C THR A 51 1.76 -5.19 -11.56
N LEU A 52 2.30 -4.05 -11.12
CA LEU A 52 1.48 -2.84 -10.94
C LEU A 52 0.78 -2.44 -12.25
N ARG A 53 1.46 -2.61 -13.38
CA ARG A 53 0.89 -2.35 -14.72
C ARG A 53 -0.34 -3.20 -14.99
N GLN A 54 -0.24 -4.50 -14.74
CA GLN A 54 -1.37 -5.41 -14.95
C GLN A 54 -2.48 -5.15 -13.92
N ALA A 55 -2.14 -4.89 -12.66
CA ALA A 55 -3.11 -4.58 -11.61
C ALA A 55 -3.90 -3.29 -11.94
N ALA A 56 -3.24 -2.28 -12.49
CA ALA A 56 -3.91 -1.06 -12.94
C ALA A 56 -4.84 -1.33 -14.13
N HIS A 57 -4.39 -2.11 -15.11
CA HIS A 57 -5.23 -2.52 -16.25
C HIS A 57 -6.48 -3.26 -15.76
N ASP A 58 -6.31 -4.29 -14.93
CA ASP A 58 -7.42 -5.10 -14.42
C ASP A 58 -8.38 -4.26 -13.56
N PHE A 59 -7.85 -3.27 -12.80
CA PHE A 59 -8.68 -2.36 -12.02
C PHE A 59 -9.62 -1.53 -12.90
N PHE A 60 -9.09 -0.93 -13.99
CA PHE A 60 -9.89 -0.11 -14.90
C PHE A 60 -10.77 -0.92 -15.85
N ASP A 61 -10.49 -2.20 -16.07
CA ASP A 61 -11.40 -3.12 -16.76
C ASP A 61 -12.62 -3.49 -15.90
N LEU A 62 -12.46 -3.50 -14.57
CA LEU A 62 -13.53 -3.85 -13.62
C LEU A 62 -14.33 -2.64 -13.13
N ASN A 63 -13.82 -1.41 -13.27
CA ASN A 63 -14.41 -0.21 -12.71
C ASN A 63 -14.65 0.85 -13.78
N ASP A 64 -15.85 1.40 -13.81
CA ASP A 64 -16.22 2.49 -14.71
C ASP A 64 -15.55 3.81 -14.29
N GLU A 65 -14.81 4.44 -15.18
CA GLU A 65 -14.08 5.68 -14.89
C GLU A 65 -15.02 6.86 -14.58
N GLU A 66 -16.17 6.93 -15.24
CA GLU A 66 -17.14 8.00 -14.96
C GLU A 66 -17.72 7.86 -13.55
N GLU A 67 -17.95 6.63 -13.10
CA GLU A 67 -18.41 6.37 -11.73
C GLU A 67 -17.30 6.68 -10.69
N LEU A 68 -16.05 6.30 -10.97
CA LEU A 68 -14.91 6.65 -10.11
C LEU A 68 -14.75 8.17 -9.93
N GLN A 69 -14.98 8.95 -11.00
CA GLN A 69 -14.89 10.41 -10.93
C GLN A 69 -16.02 11.05 -10.11
N LYS A 70 -17.17 10.38 -9.98
CA LYS A 70 -18.32 10.88 -9.19
C LYS A 70 -18.17 10.63 -7.70
N VAL A 71 -17.25 9.74 -7.29
CA VAL A 71 -17.04 9.43 -5.87
C VAL A 71 -16.59 10.70 -5.13
N THR A 72 -17.33 11.07 -4.10
CA THR A 72 -16.96 12.17 -3.21
C THR A 72 -16.13 11.61 -2.05
N SER A 73 -14.84 11.45 -2.27
CA SER A 73 -13.89 10.92 -1.30
C SER A 73 -12.56 11.64 -1.42
N PHE A 74 -11.84 11.80 -0.32
CA PHE A 74 -10.48 12.36 -0.34
C PHE A 74 -9.47 11.40 -1.00
N ILE A 75 -9.81 10.11 -1.11
CA ILE A 75 -8.97 9.09 -1.77
C ILE A 75 -9.34 8.86 -3.25
N ARG A 76 -10.30 9.60 -3.78
CA ARG A 76 -10.81 9.46 -5.16
C ARG A 76 -9.72 9.46 -6.22
N GLU A 77 -8.68 10.24 -6.03
CA GLU A 77 -7.60 10.39 -6.99
C GLU A 77 -6.62 9.19 -7.02
N ALA A 78 -6.68 8.31 -6.02
CA ALA A 78 -5.72 7.21 -5.89
C ALA A 78 -5.69 6.25 -7.10
N PRO A 79 -6.82 5.83 -7.71
CA PRO A 79 -6.81 4.99 -8.91
C PRO A 79 -6.18 5.68 -10.11
N PHE A 80 -6.46 6.97 -10.33
CA PHE A 80 -5.92 7.74 -11.44
C PHE A 80 -4.42 7.96 -11.27
N PHE A 81 -3.99 8.23 -10.04
CA PHE A 81 -2.59 8.31 -9.68
C PHE A 81 -1.86 6.98 -9.89
N MET A 82 -2.47 5.85 -9.51
CA MET A 82 -1.96 4.50 -9.76
C MET A 82 -1.73 4.28 -11.26
N ARG A 83 -2.66 4.71 -12.14
CA ARG A 83 -2.52 4.56 -13.60
C ARG A 83 -1.26 5.25 -14.09
N ILE A 84 -1.03 6.51 -13.68
CA ILE A 84 0.18 7.26 -14.06
C ILE A 84 1.45 6.53 -13.59
N ALA A 85 1.45 6.02 -12.38
CA ALA A 85 2.58 5.24 -11.86
C ALA A 85 2.80 3.95 -12.63
N ALA A 86 1.72 3.20 -12.93
CA ALA A 86 1.74 1.93 -13.65
C ALA A 86 2.25 2.06 -15.09
N GLU A 87 2.03 3.19 -15.75
CA GLU A 87 2.54 3.50 -17.09
C GLU A 87 4.03 3.83 -17.09
N SER A 88 4.58 4.24 -15.94
CA SER A 88 5.99 4.62 -15.84
C SER A 88 6.92 3.40 -15.92
N ARG A 89 8.14 3.63 -16.39
CA ARG A 89 9.21 2.63 -16.38
C ARG A 89 9.67 2.30 -14.96
N ARG A 90 9.56 3.26 -14.05
CA ARG A 90 10.00 3.13 -12.67
C ARG A 90 9.11 2.21 -11.85
N PHE A 91 7.81 2.34 -11.98
CA PHE A 91 6.86 1.63 -11.11
C PHE A 91 6.08 0.51 -11.79
N GLY A 92 5.91 0.55 -13.12
CA GLY A 92 5.01 -0.35 -13.83
C GLY A 92 5.31 -1.84 -13.64
N ASP A 93 6.57 -2.20 -13.53
CA ASP A 93 7.02 -3.59 -13.43
C ASP A 93 7.28 -4.05 -11.97
N ILE A 94 6.95 -3.21 -10.97
CA ILE A 94 6.92 -3.63 -9.56
C ILE A 94 5.92 -4.77 -9.40
N VAL A 95 6.33 -5.83 -8.71
CA VAL A 95 5.52 -7.03 -8.51
C VAL A 95 4.76 -6.94 -7.20
N LEU A 96 3.43 -7.05 -7.25
CA LEU A 96 2.52 -6.96 -6.11
C LEU A 96 2.02 -8.33 -5.69
N SER A 97 1.85 -8.54 -4.39
CA SER A 97 1.35 -9.78 -3.77
C SER A 97 0.76 -9.52 -2.39
N ASP A 98 0.20 -10.57 -1.82
CA ASP A 98 -0.18 -10.63 -0.41
C ASP A 98 -1.19 -9.54 0.01
N TYR A 99 -2.15 -9.18 -0.86
CA TYR A 99 -3.16 -8.19 -0.51
C TYR A 99 -4.01 -8.65 0.67
N ALA A 100 -4.21 -7.75 1.61
CA ALA A 100 -5.14 -7.91 2.72
C ALA A 100 -6.02 -6.67 2.84
N ASP A 101 -7.31 -6.88 3.06
CA ASP A 101 -8.29 -5.84 3.37
C ASP A 101 -9.29 -6.40 4.39
N VAL A 102 -9.27 -5.87 5.60
CA VAL A 102 -10.07 -6.36 6.73
C VAL A 102 -10.77 -5.18 7.39
N THR A 103 -12.08 -5.27 7.45
CA THR A 103 -12.92 -4.35 8.23
C THR A 103 -13.73 -5.16 9.23
N ASP A 104 -13.65 -4.82 10.51
CA ASP A 104 -14.34 -5.49 11.60
C ASP A 104 -15.03 -4.46 12.50
N ASP A 105 -16.37 -4.50 12.48
CA ASP A 105 -17.21 -3.56 13.26
C ASP A 105 -17.10 -3.80 14.77
N HIS A 106 -16.90 -5.05 15.19
CA HIS A 106 -16.86 -5.42 16.60
C HIS A 106 -15.54 -5.00 17.25
N GLU A 107 -14.44 -5.20 16.52
CA GLU A 107 -13.11 -4.77 16.97
C GLU A 107 -12.82 -3.30 16.65
N GLU A 108 -13.70 -2.61 15.93
CA GLU A 108 -13.50 -1.27 15.39
C GLU A 108 -12.18 -1.17 14.60
N LYS A 109 -11.91 -2.18 13.75
CA LYS A 109 -10.69 -2.34 12.98
C LYS A 109 -10.90 -2.07 11.50
N GLN A 110 -10.07 -1.24 10.90
CA GLN A 110 -9.96 -1.06 9.47
C GLN A 110 -8.50 -1.18 9.06
N PHE A 111 -8.16 -2.23 8.32
CA PHE A 111 -6.79 -2.55 7.91
C PHE A 111 -6.76 -2.93 6.44
N ALA A 112 -5.80 -2.39 5.69
CA ALA A 112 -5.44 -2.93 4.39
C ALA A 112 -3.95 -2.74 4.11
N ALA A 113 -3.37 -3.68 3.37
CA ALA A 113 -1.96 -3.67 3.00
C ALA A 113 -1.70 -4.51 1.75
N PHE A 114 -0.60 -4.24 1.08
CA PHE A 114 -0.02 -5.13 0.07
C PHE A 114 1.50 -5.18 0.20
N CYS A 115 2.10 -6.24 -0.35
CA CYS A 115 3.55 -6.37 -0.47
C CYS A 115 3.96 -6.10 -1.92
N ALA A 116 4.98 -5.27 -2.10
CA ALA A 116 5.64 -5.01 -3.38
C ALA A 116 7.07 -5.57 -3.36
N GLU A 117 7.44 -6.30 -4.40
CA GLU A 117 8.79 -6.76 -4.67
C GLU A 117 9.43 -5.76 -5.65
N LEU A 118 10.48 -5.10 -5.21
CA LEU A 118 11.13 -4.04 -5.95
C LEU A 118 12.26 -4.62 -6.83
N PRO A 119 12.59 -3.98 -7.97
CA PRO A 119 13.66 -4.44 -8.86
C PRO A 119 15.06 -4.45 -8.25
N ASP A 120 15.26 -3.88 -7.07
CA ASP A 120 16.52 -3.90 -6.30
C ASP A 120 16.60 -5.07 -5.29
N ASP A 121 15.81 -6.14 -5.51
CA ASP A 121 15.72 -7.33 -4.66
C ASP A 121 15.28 -7.02 -3.22
N THR A 122 14.57 -5.91 -3.01
CA THR A 122 14.01 -5.55 -1.72
C THR A 122 12.49 -5.63 -1.72
N TYR A 123 11.90 -5.69 -0.55
CA TYR A 123 10.46 -5.70 -0.36
C TYR A 123 9.98 -4.37 0.22
N TYR A 124 8.78 -3.96 -0.18
CA TYR A 124 8.09 -2.83 0.39
C TYR A 124 6.67 -3.26 0.77
N ILE A 125 6.29 -3.06 2.03
CA ILE A 125 4.91 -3.25 2.47
C ILE A 125 4.27 -1.88 2.63
N ALA A 126 3.18 -1.67 1.89
CA ALA A 126 2.35 -0.48 1.94
C ALA A 126 1.13 -0.72 2.83
N PHE A 127 0.97 0.09 3.88
CA PHE A 127 -0.23 0.11 4.71
C PHE A 127 -1.16 1.23 4.28
N ARG A 128 -2.43 0.91 4.05
CA ARG A 128 -3.47 1.91 3.78
C ARG A 128 -3.73 2.73 5.04
N GLY A 129 -3.88 4.03 4.85
CA GLY A 129 -4.39 4.93 5.89
C GLY A 129 -5.89 4.76 6.12
N THR A 130 -6.47 5.68 6.88
CA THR A 130 -7.91 5.72 7.12
C THR A 130 -8.64 5.95 5.80
N ASP A 131 -9.68 5.17 5.58
CA ASP A 131 -10.63 5.37 4.49
C ASP A 131 -11.84 6.23 4.95
N ASP A 132 -12.85 6.35 4.09
CA ASP A 132 -14.06 7.12 4.38
C ASP A 132 -15.07 6.39 5.28
N THR A 133 -14.71 5.23 5.84
CA THR A 133 -15.60 4.45 6.70
C THR A 133 -15.68 5.01 8.11
N ILE A 134 -16.85 4.87 8.75
CA ILE A 134 -17.04 5.24 10.16
C ILE A 134 -16.10 4.43 11.05
N ILE A 135 -15.83 3.18 10.70
CA ILE A 135 -14.94 2.27 11.44
C ILE A 135 -13.50 2.80 11.42
N GLY A 136 -13.00 3.20 10.24
CA GLY A 136 -11.69 3.81 10.09
C GLY A 136 -11.55 5.06 10.96
N TRP A 137 -12.54 5.94 10.96
CA TRP A 137 -12.56 7.13 11.80
C TRP A 137 -12.61 6.83 13.29
N LYS A 138 -13.39 5.83 13.72
CA LYS A 138 -13.42 5.39 15.12
C LYS A 138 -12.06 4.87 15.57
N GLU A 139 -11.41 4.04 14.77
CA GLU A 139 -10.09 3.52 15.10
C GLU A 139 -9.04 4.63 15.20
N ASP A 140 -9.11 5.67 14.35
CA ASP A 140 -8.24 6.84 14.45
C ASP A 140 -8.41 7.59 15.78
N PHE A 141 -9.65 7.78 16.25
CA PHE A 141 -9.91 8.35 17.56
C PHE A 141 -9.37 7.47 18.70
N ASN A 142 -9.52 6.15 18.56
CA ASN A 142 -9.00 5.19 19.54
C ASN A 142 -7.47 5.27 19.65
N MET A 143 -6.73 5.54 18.56
CA MET A 143 -5.28 5.75 18.62
C MET A 143 -4.84 6.91 19.53
N GLY A 144 -5.71 7.86 19.80
CA GLY A 144 -5.43 8.97 20.72
C GLY A 144 -5.51 8.60 22.19
N VAL A 145 -6.13 7.47 22.53
CA VAL A 145 -6.43 7.08 23.92
C VAL A 145 -5.98 5.66 24.29
N MET A 146 -5.68 4.83 23.29
CA MET A 146 -5.23 3.46 23.51
C MET A 146 -4.11 3.06 22.54
N MET A 147 -3.20 2.21 23.01
CA MET A 147 -2.15 1.59 22.21
C MET A 147 -1.80 0.22 22.79
N PRO A 148 -1.81 -0.86 22.02
CA PRO A 148 -2.09 -0.89 20.58
C PRO A 148 -3.60 -0.81 20.26
N VAL A 149 -3.91 -0.28 19.06
CA VAL A 149 -5.22 -0.47 18.43
C VAL A 149 -5.20 -1.77 17.58
N PRO A 150 -6.37 -2.35 17.24
CA PRO A 150 -6.43 -3.62 16.52
C PRO A 150 -5.64 -3.65 15.21
N SER A 151 -5.67 -2.59 14.39
CA SER A 151 -4.91 -2.53 13.14
C SER A 151 -3.39 -2.48 13.34
N GLN A 152 -2.88 -1.99 14.46
CA GLN A 152 -1.46 -2.06 14.79
C GLN A 152 -1.01 -3.51 15.03
N LEU A 153 -1.81 -4.29 15.75
CA LEU A 153 -1.55 -5.72 15.96
C LEU A 153 -1.63 -6.50 14.64
N GLU A 154 -2.63 -6.18 13.81
CA GLU A 154 -2.78 -6.76 12.48
C GLU A 154 -1.57 -6.46 11.59
N ALA A 155 -1.04 -5.22 11.63
CA ALA A 155 0.14 -4.83 10.85
C ALA A 155 1.39 -5.64 11.24
N VAL A 156 1.60 -5.92 12.52
CA VAL A 156 2.69 -6.77 12.99
C VAL A 156 2.52 -8.21 12.49
N GLU A 157 1.32 -8.78 12.63
CA GLU A 157 1.04 -10.16 12.19
C GLU A 157 1.15 -10.28 10.66
N TYR A 158 0.66 -9.29 9.93
CA TYR A 158 0.80 -9.22 8.47
C TYR A 158 2.28 -9.25 8.05
N VAL A 159 3.13 -8.39 8.62
CA VAL A 159 4.58 -8.37 8.33
C VAL A 159 5.21 -9.72 8.66
N ASN A 160 4.92 -10.29 9.82
CA ASN A 160 5.46 -11.57 10.26
C ASN A 160 5.06 -12.73 9.34
N THR A 161 3.85 -12.68 8.79
CA THR A 161 3.31 -13.71 7.90
C THR A 161 3.88 -13.58 6.50
N VAL A 162 3.83 -12.38 5.92
CA VAL A 162 4.28 -12.10 4.54
C VAL A 162 5.78 -12.33 4.40
N MET A 163 6.56 -11.89 5.38
CA MET A 163 8.02 -12.01 5.33
C MET A 163 8.57 -13.36 5.80
N ARG A 164 7.72 -14.27 6.26
CA ARG A 164 8.15 -15.57 6.82
C ARG A 164 9.12 -16.35 5.92
N TRP A 165 8.87 -16.30 4.61
CA TRP A 165 9.65 -17.03 3.60
C TRP A 165 10.39 -16.15 2.61
N LYS A 166 10.20 -14.85 2.71
CA LYS A 166 10.92 -13.86 1.89
C LYS A 166 12.28 -13.58 2.51
N ARG A 167 13.28 -13.32 1.68
CA ARG A 167 14.63 -12.94 2.11
C ARG A 167 15.02 -11.67 1.38
N GLY A 168 15.55 -10.70 2.08
CA GLY A 168 15.92 -9.41 1.54
C GLY A 168 15.58 -8.27 2.49
N LYS A 169 16.01 -7.08 2.16
CA LYS A 169 15.72 -5.87 2.92
C LYS A 169 14.21 -5.55 2.80
N LEU A 170 13.59 -5.27 3.94
CA LEU A 170 12.21 -4.81 4.03
C LEU A 170 12.16 -3.30 4.25
N ARG A 171 11.27 -2.64 3.52
CA ARG A 171 10.82 -1.27 3.75
C ARG A 171 9.34 -1.30 4.13
N LEU A 172 8.94 -0.47 5.07
CA LEU A 172 7.55 -0.30 5.47
C LEU A 172 7.15 1.14 5.23
N GLY A 173 5.96 1.35 4.74
CA GLY A 173 5.45 2.69 4.53
C GLY A 173 3.93 2.75 4.50
N GLY A 174 3.41 3.96 4.52
CA GLY A 174 2.00 4.27 4.50
C GLY A 174 1.78 5.75 4.78
N HIS A 175 0.61 6.23 4.42
CA HIS A 175 0.21 7.62 4.69
C HIS A 175 -0.74 7.67 5.89
N SER A 176 -0.67 8.72 6.71
CA SER A 176 -1.58 8.94 7.86
C SER A 176 -1.55 7.75 8.84
N LYS A 177 -2.69 7.12 9.15
CA LYS A 177 -2.77 5.88 9.95
C LYS A 177 -1.83 4.80 9.41
N GLY A 178 -1.73 4.63 8.08
CA GLY A 178 -0.82 3.67 7.47
C GLY A 178 0.64 3.89 7.83
N GLY A 179 1.08 5.15 7.95
CA GLY A 179 2.41 5.50 8.44
C GLY A 179 2.62 5.11 9.92
N ASN A 180 1.60 5.28 10.75
CA ASN A 180 1.62 4.82 12.14
C ASN A 180 1.73 3.28 12.21
N LEU A 181 0.96 2.55 11.39
CA LEU A 181 1.04 1.09 11.28
C LEU A 181 2.43 0.63 10.86
N ALA A 182 3.04 1.31 9.88
CA ALA A 182 4.39 1.01 9.41
C ALA A 182 5.43 1.16 10.54
N ILE A 183 5.37 2.25 11.31
CA ILE A 183 6.26 2.48 12.45
C ILE A 183 6.04 1.41 13.53
N TYR A 184 4.79 1.13 13.88
CA TYR A 184 4.46 0.13 14.90
C TYR A 184 4.94 -1.27 14.49
N ALA A 185 4.69 -1.68 13.23
CA ALA A 185 5.15 -2.95 12.72
C ALA A 185 6.70 -3.03 12.67
N ALA A 186 7.39 -1.95 12.32
CA ALA A 186 8.86 -1.91 12.32
C ALA A 186 9.46 -2.17 13.71
N VAL A 187 8.80 -1.70 14.77
CA VAL A 187 9.26 -1.87 16.16
C VAL A 187 8.93 -3.27 16.71
N PHE A 188 7.75 -3.81 16.37
CA PHE A 188 7.22 -5.01 17.04
C PHE A 188 7.22 -6.27 16.16
N ALA A 189 7.62 -6.21 14.89
CA ALA A 189 7.84 -7.40 14.07
C ALA A 189 8.95 -8.28 14.67
N LYS A 190 8.91 -9.58 14.32
CA LYS A 190 9.92 -10.53 14.83
C LYS A 190 11.35 -10.08 14.50
N PRO A 191 12.31 -10.23 15.43
CA PRO A 191 13.71 -9.82 15.20
C PRO A 191 14.37 -10.46 13.98
N SER A 192 13.88 -11.61 13.54
CA SER A 192 14.36 -12.27 12.31
C SER A 192 13.96 -11.58 11.01
N ILE A 193 13.10 -10.55 11.10
CA ILE A 193 12.59 -9.78 9.98
C ILE A 193 13.16 -8.35 10.00
N GLN A 194 13.52 -7.86 11.18
CA GLN A 194 14.09 -6.52 11.40
C GLN A 194 15.48 -6.35 10.78
#